data_353832900a3a50b0e69e60736c948443
#
_entry.id   353832900a3a50b0e69e60736c948443
#
_cell.length_a   1.000
_cell.length_b   1.000
_cell.length_c   1.000
_cell.angle_alpha   90.00
_cell.angle_beta   90.00
_cell.angle_gamma   90.00
#
_symmetry.space_group_name_H-M   'P 1'
#
loop_
_entity.id
_entity.type
_entity.pdbx_description
1 polymer ?
#
loop_
_entity_poly.entity_id
_entity_poly.type
_entity_poly.pdbx_seq_one_letter_code
_entity_poly.pdbx_strand_id
1 'polypeptide(L)'
;MTLKHFIERPVLASVISIVIVIGGLIGLATLPVEQYPDIAPPTVMVRASYPGASALTVSQAVATPIEQEINGTPGMLYMESNSSNSGGFSATVTFDVSADPDLAAVEIQNRVKLAESRLPAEVIQNGISVEKQAPSQLMTLCLTSTDPKFDEIYLSNFATINVLDVIRRIPGVGRVSNIGSRYYAMQIWAQPDKLANFGLTVQDLQNALKDQNRESAAGVLGQQPVEGLDITIPITTQGRLSTVGQFEDIVVRANANGSIIRLKDVARVSLEASSYNTESGINGENAAVLGIYMLPGANAMEVAERV
;
A
#
# COMPACT_ATOMS: atom_id res chain seq x y z
N MET A 1 -24.15 -23.40 50.40
CA MET A 1 -25.56 -23.75 50.06
C MET A 1 -25.67 -25.25 49.99
N THR A 2 -26.53 -25.87 50.79
CA THR A 2 -26.66 -27.34 50.84
C THR A 2 -27.68 -27.78 49.76
N LEU A 3 -27.45 -28.94 49.14
CA LEU A 3 -28.34 -29.57 48.15
C LEU A 3 -29.84 -29.59 48.60
N LYS A 4 -30.08 -29.73 49.90
CA LYS A 4 -31.40 -29.71 50.52
C LYS A 4 -32.18 -28.43 50.16
N HIS A 5 -31.52 -27.25 50.05
CA HIS A 5 -32.17 -25.98 49.75
C HIS A 5 -32.77 -25.92 48.34
N PHE A 6 -32.16 -26.61 47.38
CA PHE A 6 -32.67 -26.70 45.99
C PHE A 6 -33.83 -27.69 45.86
N ILE A 7 -33.81 -28.74 46.66
CA ILE A 7 -34.91 -29.75 46.69
C ILE A 7 -36.17 -29.15 47.30
N GLU A 8 -36.02 -28.35 48.36
CA GLU A 8 -37.15 -27.72 49.06
C GLU A 8 -37.76 -26.52 48.33
N ARG A 9 -37.02 -25.97 47.33
CA ARG A 9 -37.49 -24.80 46.56
C ARG A 9 -37.33 -25.04 45.04
N PRO A 10 -38.22 -25.86 44.43
CA PRO A 10 -38.09 -26.22 43.02
C PRO A 10 -38.19 -25.03 42.05
N VAL A 11 -39.00 -24.02 42.39
CA VAL A 11 -39.15 -22.79 41.58
C VAL A 11 -37.81 -22.01 41.51
N LEU A 12 -37.09 -21.91 42.63
CA LEU A 12 -35.82 -21.22 42.69
C LEU A 12 -34.76 -21.99 41.86
N ALA A 13 -34.74 -23.32 41.93
CA ALA A 13 -33.86 -24.16 41.11
C ALA A 13 -34.13 -23.99 39.61
N SER A 14 -35.42 -23.97 39.21
CA SER A 14 -35.80 -23.76 37.79
C SER A 14 -35.38 -22.38 37.28
N VAL A 15 -35.60 -21.32 38.07
CA VAL A 15 -35.22 -19.96 37.67
C VAL A 15 -33.71 -19.86 37.49
N ILE A 16 -32.91 -20.39 38.41
CA ILE A 16 -31.45 -20.40 38.29
C ILE A 16 -31.01 -21.18 37.04
N SER A 17 -31.59 -22.35 36.76
CA SER A 17 -31.27 -23.12 35.55
C SER A 17 -31.61 -22.35 34.28
N ILE A 18 -32.77 -21.68 34.22
CA ILE A 18 -33.17 -20.87 33.07
C ILE A 18 -32.20 -19.69 32.86
N VAL A 19 -31.80 -19.00 33.94
CA VAL A 19 -30.84 -17.88 33.85
C VAL A 19 -29.47 -18.37 33.35
N ILE A 20 -29.00 -19.52 33.82
CA ILE A 20 -27.72 -20.10 33.33
C ILE A 20 -27.84 -20.48 31.85
N VAL A 21 -28.93 -21.09 31.41
CA VAL A 21 -29.16 -21.45 30.01
C VAL A 21 -29.23 -20.21 29.13
N ILE A 22 -29.98 -19.17 29.54
CA ILE A 22 -30.06 -17.91 28.80
C ILE A 22 -28.66 -17.23 28.73
N GLY A 23 -27.97 -17.16 29.86
CA GLY A 23 -26.59 -16.62 29.89
C GLY A 23 -25.63 -17.41 28.99
N GLY A 24 -25.74 -18.73 28.97
CA GLY A 24 -24.96 -19.60 28.08
C GLY A 24 -25.28 -19.38 26.59
N LEU A 25 -26.57 -19.23 26.25
CA LEU A 25 -26.99 -18.95 24.86
C LEU A 25 -26.52 -17.57 24.38
N ILE A 26 -26.61 -16.54 25.25
CA ILE A 26 -26.10 -15.21 24.93
C ILE A 26 -24.58 -15.28 24.77
N GLY A 27 -23.87 -15.95 25.68
CA GLY A 27 -22.42 -16.13 25.59
C GLY A 27 -22.02 -16.84 24.29
N LEU A 28 -22.74 -17.91 23.91
CA LEU A 28 -22.46 -18.64 22.66
C LEU A 28 -22.65 -17.74 21.40
N ALA A 29 -23.67 -16.89 21.41
CA ALA A 29 -23.94 -15.97 20.28
C ALA A 29 -22.94 -14.82 20.19
N THR A 30 -22.29 -14.46 21.29
CA THR A 30 -21.30 -13.35 21.33
C THR A 30 -19.85 -13.82 21.23
N LEU A 31 -19.58 -15.12 21.25
CA LEU A 31 -18.21 -15.64 21.09
C LEU A 31 -17.69 -15.32 19.68
N PRO A 32 -16.52 -14.68 19.56
CA PRO A 32 -15.89 -14.49 18.26
C PRO A 32 -15.53 -15.85 17.66
N VAL A 33 -15.85 -16.04 16.38
CA VAL A 33 -15.47 -17.24 15.63
C VAL A 33 -14.25 -16.89 14.79
N GLU A 34 -13.11 -17.47 15.12
CA GLU A 34 -11.87 -17.38 14.36
C GLU A 34 -11.56 -18.70 13.69
N GLN A 35 -10.92 -18.63 12.51
CA GLN A 35 -10.54 -19.82 11.77
C GLN A 35 -9.40 -20.59 12.45
N TYR A 36 -8.53 -19.90 13.18
CA TYR A 36 -7.42 -20.44 13.96
C TYR A 36 -7.35 -19.75 15.32
N PRO A 37 -6.94 -20.49 16.38
CA PRO A 37 -6.71 -19.85 17.69
C PRO A 37 -5.60 -18.79 17.58
N ASP A 38 -5.70 -17.74 18.38
CA ASP A 38 -4.80 -16.56 18.41
C ASP A 38 -3.43 -16.90 19.08
N ILE A 39 -2.85 -18.03 18.65
CA ILE A 39 -1.52 -18.50 19.07
C ILE A 39 -0.40 -18.10 18.09
N ALA A 40 -0.76 -17.46 16.98
CA ALA A 40 0.24 -16.99 16.03
C ALA A 40 0.98 -15.77 16.60
N PRO A 41 2.32 -15.81 16.68
CA PRO A 41 3.13 -14.68 17.12
C PRO A 41 2.79 -13.45 16.26
N PRO A 42 2.64 -12.25 16.86
CA PRO A 42 2.42 -11.05 16.08
C PRO A 42 3.61 -10.75 15.16
N THR A 43 3.33 -10.35 13.95
CA THR A 43 4.36 -10.04 12.95
C THR A 43 4.18 -8.64 12.40
N VAL A 44 5.32 -7.97 12.18
CA VAL A 44 5.39 -6.66 11.53
C VAL A 44 6.17 -6.79 10.23
N MET A 45 5.60 -6.33 9.14
CA MET A 45 6.23 -6.35 7.83
C MET A 45 6.72 -4.97 7.44
N VAL A 46 7.99 -4.90 7.06
CA VAL A 46 8.65 -3.72 6.50
C VAL A 46 8.85 -3.94 5.01
N ARG A 47 8.46 -2.97 4.18
CA ARG A 47 8.66 -3.03 2.73
C ARG A 47 9.30 -1.75 2.23
N ALA A 48 10.23 -1.90 1.29
CA ALA A 48 10.86 -0.80 0.58
C ALA A 48 11.06 -1.18 -0.90
N SER A 49 11.22 -0.18 -1.76
CA SER A 49 11.47 -0.39 -3.18
C SER A 49 12.64 0.46 -3.65
N TYR A 50 13.59 -0.19 -4.32
CA TYR A 50 14.72 0.44 -5.00
C TYR A 50 14.69 0.08 -6.49
N PRO A 51 13.88 0.78 -7.31
CA PRO A 51 13.67 0.44 -8.70
C PRO A 51 14.98 0.40 -9.50
N GLY A 52 15.14 -0.64 -10.32
CA GLY A 52 16.34 -0.82 -11.14
C GLY A 52 17.54 -1.43 -10.42
N ALA A 53 17.47 -1.66 -9.12
CA ALA A 53 18.54 -2.32 -8.39
C ALA A 53 18.43 -3.86 -8.46
N SER A 54 19.56 -4.54 -8.51
CA SER A 54 19.63 -5.99 -8.37
C SER A 54 19.36 -6.44 -6.93
N ALA A 55 19.00 -7.70 -6.72
CA ALA A 55 18.81 -8.26 -5.38
C ALA A 55 20.04 -8.05 -4.46
N LEU A 56 21.25 -8.18 -5.01
CA LEU A 56 22.49 -7.95 -4.27
C LEU A 56 22.61 -6.48 -3.82
N THR A 57 22.33 -5.56 -4.73
CA THR A 57 22.35 -4.12 -4.44
C THR A 57 21.30 -3.75 -3.40
N VAL A 58 20.06 -4.30 -3.52
CA VAL A 58 19.00 -4.11 -2.54
C VAL A 58 19.43 -4.66 -1.17
N SER A 59 20.02 -5.85 -1.13
CA SER A 59 20.50 -6.46 0.10
C SER A 59 21.55 -5.60 0.80
N GLN A 60 22.52 -5.06 0.07
CA GLN A 60 23.59 -4.27 0.64
C GLN A 60 23.18 -2.84 1.01
N ALA A 61 22.44 -2.17 0.13
CA ALA A 61 22.12 -0.75 0.29
C ALA A 61 20.82 -0.48 1.05
N VAL A 62 19.88 -1.44 1.10
CA VAL A 62 18.57 -1.27 1.73
C VAL A 62 18.36 -2.23 2.89
N ALA A 63 18.52 -3.54 2.66
CA ALA A 63 18.27 -4.55 3.68
C ALA A 63 19.22 -4.39 4.87
N THR A 64 20.53 -4.38 4.64
CA THR A 64 21.52 -4.34 5.70
C THR A 64 21.35 -3.13 6.66
N PRO A 65 21.17 -1.87 6.20
CA PRO A 65 20.92 -0.75 7.11
C PRO A 65 19.64 -0.89 7.92
N ILE A 66 18.55 -1.36 7.29
CA ILE A 66 17.26 -1.54 7.96
C ILE A 66 17.35 -2.66 9.00
N GLU A 67 17.91 -3.81 8.64
CA GLU A 67 18.07 -4.96 9.53
C GLU A 67 18.93 -4.65 10.74
N GLN A 68 20.01 -3.89 10.55
CA GLN A 68 20.89 -3.47 11.66
C GLN A 68 20.14 -2.63 12.70
N GLU A 69 19.27 -1.72 12.28
CA GLU A 69 18.49 -0.90 13.20
C GLU A 69 17.34 -1.67 13.84
N ILE A 70 16.69 -2.57 13.10
CA ILE A 70 15.60 -3.40 13.62
C ILE A 70 16.12 -4.44 14.62
N ASN A 71 17.32 -4.94 14.40
CA ASN A 71 17.89 -5.96 15.27
C ASN A 71 17.97 -5.50 16.74
N GLY A 72 17.57 -6.37 17.63
CA GLY A 72 17.49 -6.06 19.07
C GLY A 72 16.26 -5.25 19.48
N THR A 73 15.20 -5.23 18.68
CA THR A 73 13.90 -4.69 19.08
C THR A 73 13.34 -5.49 20.26
N PRO A 74 12.84 -4.85 21.34
CA PRO A 74 12.27 -5.56 22.46
C PRO A 74 11.14 -6.52 22.05
N GLY A 75 11.17 -7.74 22.58
CA GLY A 75 10.16 -8.77 22.25
C GLY A 75 10.31 -9.43 20.87
N MET A 76 11.31 -9.06 20.07
CA MET A 76 11.58 -9.71 18.79
C MET A 76 12.17 -11.11 19.03
N LEU A 77 11.59 -12.10 18.34
CA LEU A 77 12.10 -13.48 18.33
C LEU A 77 13.09 -13.69 17.17
N TYR A 78 12.68 -13.35 15.96
CA TYR A 78 13.52 -13.45 14.76
C TYR A 78 13.01 -12.50 13.67
N MET A 79 13.84 -12.31 12.67
CA MET A 79 13.54 -11.52 11.48
C MET A 79 13.93 -12.31 10.23
N GLU A 80 13.08 -12.28 9.23
CA GLU A 80 13.32 -12.84 7.92
C GLU A 80 13.22 -11.74 6.87
N SER A 81 14.19 -11.64 5.97
CA SER A 81 14.20 -10.64 4.92
C SER A 81 14.35 -11.26 3.53
N ASN A 82 13.78 -10.60 2.54
CA ASN A 82 13.85 -10.98 1.14
C ASN A 82 14.18 -9.75 0.29
N SER A 83 15.14 -9.93 -0.64
CA SER A 83 15.54 -8.93 -1.63
C SER A 83 15.37 -9.50 -3.03
N SER A 84 14.67 -8.78 -3.91
CA SER A 84 14.34 -9.24 -5.26
C SER A 84 15.13 -8.50 -6.35
N ASN A 85 15.31 -9.15 -7.51
CA ASN A 85 15.93 -8.52 -8.69
C ASN A 85 15.04 -7.43 -9.35
N SER A 86 13.80 -7.29 -8.91
CA SER A 86 12.93 -6.17 -9.30
C SER A 86 13.11 -4.93 -8.42
N GLY A 87 14.11 -4.93 -7.52
CA GLY A 87 14.36 -3.82 -6.61
C GLY A 87 13.51 -3.84 -5.34
N GLY A 88 12.72 -4.90 -5.11
CA GLY A 88 11.87 -5.03 -3.92
C GLY A 88 12.64 -5.54 -2.70
N PHE A 89 12.37 -4.96 -1.55
CA PHE A 89 12.79 -5.42 -0.22
C PHE A 89 11.58 -5.67 0.65
N SER A 90 11.58 -6.77 1.39
CA SER A 90 10.60 -7.05 2.44
C SER A 90 11.28 -7.72 3.62
N ALA A 91 10.96 -7.27 4.83
CA ALA A 91 11.38 -7.94 6.06
C ALA A 91 10.15 -8.21 6.94
N THR A 92 10.05 -9.42 7.45
CA THR A 92 9.03 -9.84 8.41
C THR A 92 9.70 -10.01 9.77
N VAL A 93 9.27 -9.25 10.73
CA VAL A 93 9.75 -9.29 12.12
C VAL A 93 8.70 -10.00 12.96
N THR A 94 9.08 -11.10 13.61
CA THR A 94 8.21 -11.92 14.45
C THR A 94 8.50 -11.61 15.91
N PHE A 95 7.45 -11.36 16.67
CA PHE A 95 7.52 -11.01 18.09
C PHE A 95 7.00 -12.15 18.98
N ASP A 96 7.29 -12.05 20.27
CA ASP A 96 6.71 -12.95 21.27
C ASP A 96 5.18 -12.82 21.28
N VAL A 97 4.47 -13.91 21.57
CA VAL A 97 2.99 -13.94 21.61
C VAL A 97 2.41 -12.94 22.61
N SER A 98 3.18 -12.61 23.66
CA SER A 98 2.78 -11.62 24.67
C SER A 98 2.98 -10.16 24.23
N ALA A 99 3.64 -9.93 23.08
CA ALA A 99 3.93 -8.57 22.59
C ALA A 99 2.65 -7.91 22.02
N ASP A 100 2.49 -6.63 22.35
CA ASP A 100 1.44 -5.80 21.75
C ASP A 100 1.80 -5.48 20.28
N PRO A 101 0.96 -5.89 19.29
CA PRO A 101 1.26 -5.66 17.89
C PRO A 101 1.33 -4.17 17.49
N ASP A 102 0.61 -3.30 18.20
CA ASP A 102 0.60 -1.86 17.93
C ASP A 102 1.90 -1.22 18.41
N LEU A 103 2.34 -1.55 19.60
CA LEU A 103 3.63 -1.08 20.13
C LEU A 103 4.80 -1.63 19.31
N ALA A 104 4.74 -2.89 18.90
CA ALA A 104 5.74 -3.51 18.03
C ALA A 104 5.88 -2.77 16.70
N ALA A 105 4.76 -2.44 16.04
CA ALA A 105 4.78 -1.71 14.79
C ALA A 105 5.36 -0.29 14.94
N VAL A 106 5.00 0.42 16.01
CA VAL A 106 5.56 1.76 16.32
C VAL A 106 7.06 1.69 16.57
N GLU A 107 7.54 0.68 17.32
CA GLU A 107 8.97 0.51 17.61
C GLU A 107 9.75 0.20 16.32
N ILE A 108 9.25 -0.69 15.46
CA ILE A 108 9.86 -0.98 14.17
C ILE A 108 9.89 0.28 13.29
N GLN A 109 8.80 1.06 13.25
CA GLN A 109 8.76 2.30 12.47
C GLN A 109 9.79 3.32 12.95
N ASN A 110 9.96 3.47 14.27
CA ASN A 110 10.98 4.35 14.83
C ASN A 110 12.39 3.90 14.45
N ARG A 111 12.67 2.60 14.47
CA ARG A 111 13.98 2.05 14.10
C ARG A 111 14.26 2.17 12.60
N VAL A 112 13.26 1.91 11.76
CA VAL A 112 13.35 2.13 10.31
C VAL A 112 13.68 3.59 10.00
N LYS A 113 13.09 4.53 10.75
CA LYS A 113 13.38 5.95 10.60
C LYS A 113 14.83 6.31 10.92
N LEU A 114 15.47 5.63 11.86
CA LEU A 114 16.91 5.81 12.11
C LEU A 114 17.77 5.33 10.94
N ALA A 115 17.32 4.26 10.24
CA ALA A 115 18.01 3.75 9.07
C ALA A 115 17.93 4.69 7.85
N GLU A 116 16.90 5.55 7.74
CA GLU A 116 16.67 6.42 6.57
C GLU A 116 17.90 7.25 6.16
N SER A 117 18.67 7.73 7.14
CA SER A 117 19.88 8.53 6.84
C SER A 117 20.97 7.80 6.07
N ARG A 118 20.91 6.46 6.03
CA ARG A 118 21.88 5.59 5.35
C ARG A 118 21.31 4.95 4.07
N LEU A 119 20.05 5.21 3.78
CA LEU A 119 19.37 4.65 2.61
C LEU A 119 19.53 5.52 1.36
N PRO A 120 19.52 4.92 0.16
CA PRO A 120 19.49 5.66 -1.10
C PRO A 120 18.28 6.62 -1.17
N ALA A 121 18.49 7.78 -1.79
CA ALA A 121 17.46 8.82 -1.90
C ALA A 121 16.19 8.31 -2.61
N GLU A 122 16.33 7.43 -3.59
CA GLU A 122 15.24 6.84 -4.35
C GLU A 122 14.35 5.95 -3.46
N VAL A 123 14.94 5.23 -2.51
CA VAL A 123 14.19 4.41 -1.54
C VAL A 123 13.38 5.29 -0.60
N ILE A 124 13.96 6.39 -0.13
CA ILE A 124 13.28 7.34 0.76
C ILE A 124 12.14 8.05 0.01
N GLN A 125 12.35 8.43 -1.25
CA GLN A 125 11.32 9.07 -2.09
C GLN A 125 10.14 8.14 -2.39
N ASN A 126 10.40 6.85 -2.59
CA ASN A 126 9.35 5.84 -2.79
C ASN A 126 8.60 5.51 -1.50
N GLY A 127 9.19 5.81 -0.36
CA GLY A 127 8.66 5.53 0.97
C GLY A 127 8.93 4.10 1.44
N ILE A 128 8.98 3.95 2.77
CA ILE A 128 9.12 2.66 3.44
C ILE A 128 7.84 2.41 4.21
N SER A 129 7.16 1.31 3.92
CA SER A 129 5.96 0.94 4.65
C SER A 129 6.29 -0.01 5.80
N VAL A 130 5.66 0.25 6.94
CA VAL A 130 5.69 -0.63 8.12
C VAL A 130 4.25 -0.97 8.45
N GLU A 131 3.90 -2.24 8.33
CA GLU A 131 2.52 -2.70 8.49
C GLU A 131 2.47 -3.89 9.44
N LYS A 132 1.46 -3.94 10.29
CA LYS A 132 1.13 -5.16 11.02
C LYS A 132 0.68 -6.21 10.01
N GLN A 133 1.26 -7.38 10.06
CA GLN A 133 0.83 -8.47 9.22
C GLN A 133 -0.41 -9.11 9.87
N ALA A 134 -1.55 -9.00 9.20
CA ALA A 134 -2.74 -9.74 9.61
C ALA A 134 -2.47 -11.24 9.40
N PRO A 135 -2.69 -12.08 10.43
CA PRO A 135 -2.26 -13.48 10.40
C PRO A 135 -2.99 -14.32 9.36
N SER A 136 -4.18 -13.93 8.94
CA SER A 136 -4.96 -14.74 7.99
C SER A 136 -5.69 -13.88 6.96
N GLN A 137 -5.67 -14.35 5.71
CA GLN A 137 -6.56 -13.85 4.67
C GLN A 137 -7.95 -14.41 4.92
N LEU A 138 -8.95 -13.52 5.06
CA LEU A 138 -10.33 -13.90 5.29
C LEU A 138 -10.98 -14.47 4.03
N MET A 139 -10.87 -13.70 2.93
CA MET A 139 -11.46 -14.07 1.65
C MET A 139 -10.73 -13.40 0.49
N THR A 140 -10.99 -13.93 -0.69
CA THR A 140 -10.57 -13.34 -1.96
C THR A 140 -11.81 -12.92 -2.74
N LEU A 141 -11.83 -11.65 -3.18
CA LEU A 141 -12.88 -11.11 -4.02
C LEU A 141 -12.31 -10.90 -5.42
N CYS A 142 -12.99 -11.42 -6.43
CA CYS A 142 -12.58 -11.27 -7.82
C CYS A 142 -13.59 -10.40 -8.56
N LEU A 143 -13.11 -9.34 -9.22
CA LEU A 143 -13.89 -8.49 -10.09
C LEU A 143 -13.61 -8.88 -11.55
N THR A 144 -14.63 -9.34 -12.25
CA THR A 144 -14.58 -9.75 -13.67
C THR A 144 -15.54 -8.92 -14.50
N SER A 145 -15.34 -8.90 -15.81
CA SER A 145 -16.29 -8.29 -16.75
C SER A 145 -16.50 -9.19 -17.95
N THR A 146 -17.74 -9.28 -18.41
CA THR A 146 -18.11 -9.95 -19.68
C THR A 146 -17.96 -9.03 -20.89
N ASP A 147 -17.79 -7.72 -20.69
CA ASP A 147 -17.55 -6.78 -21.79
C ASP A 147 -16.03 -6.68 -22.05
N PRO A 148 -15.56 -7.04 -23.25
CA PRO A 148 -14.13 -7.01 -23.61
C PRO A 148 -13.50 -5.61 -23.61
N LYS A 149 -14.30 -4.55 -23.45
CA LYS A 149 -13.80 -3.17 -23.29
C LYS A 149 -13.14 -2.94 -21.92
N PHE A 150 -13.51 -3.74 -20.92
CA PHE A 150 -12.97 -3.64 -19.56
C PHE A 150 -11.86 -4.69 -19.41
N ASP A 151 -10.66 -4.29 -19.80
CA ASP A 151 -9.45 -5.11 -19.65
C ASP A 151 -9.01 -5.22 -18.18
N GLU A 152 -8.02 -6.04 -17.94
CA GLU A 152 -7.46 -6.26 -16.60
C GLU A 152 -6.97 -4.96 -15.93
N ILE A 153 -6.36 -4.05 -16.73
CA ILE A 153 -5.85 -2.78 -16.22
C ILE A 153 -7.01 -1.91 -15.74
N TYR A 154 -8.09 -1.85 -16.54
CA TYR A 154 -9.29 -1.10 -16.16
C TYR A 154 -9.92 -1.68 -14.88
N LEU A 155 -10.14 -3.00 -14.82
CA LEU A 155 -10.74 -3.67 -13.67
C LEU A 155 -9.90 -3.45 -12.40
N SER A 156 -8.59 -3.60 -12.51
CA SER A 156 -7.66 -3.39 -11.39
C SER A 156 -7.65 -1.94 -10.91
N ASN A 157 -7.65 -0.99 -11.84
CA ASN A 157 -7.71 0.43 -11.52
C ASN A 157 -9.07 0.80 -10.89
N PHE A 158 -10.18 0.29 -11.44
CA PHE A 158 -11.52 0.48 -10.89
C PHE A 158 -11.63 -0.09 -9.48
N ALA A 159 -11.13 -1.32 -9.27
CA ALA A 159 -11.11 -1.95 -7.94
C ALA A 159 -10.33 -1.11 -6.94
N THR A 160 -9.18 -0.56 -7.35
CA THR A 160 -8.33 0.26 -6.47
C THR A 160 -9.00 1.58 -6.08
N ILE A 161 -9.64 2.26 -7.03
CA ILE A 161 -10.23 3.60 -6.79
C ILE A 161 -11.59 3.51 -6.10
N ASN A 162 -12.44 2.55 -6.49
CA ASN A 162 -13.85 2.54 -6.08
C ASN A 162 -14.17 1.48 -5.02
N VAL A 163 -13.51 0.33 -5.04
CA VAL A 163 -13.89 -0.82 -4.21
C VAL A 163 -13.01 -0.92 -2.96
N LEU A 164 -11.70 -0.77 -3.12
CA LEU A 164 -10.71 -1.02 -2.08
C LEU A 164 -10.93 -0.13 -0.84
N ASP A 165 -11.20 1.16 -1.04
CA ASP A 165 -11.43 2.09 0.07
C ASP A 165 -12.78 1.88 0.77
N VAL A 166 -13.79 1.36 0.06
CA VAL A 166 -15.08 1.01 0.66
C VAL A 166 -14.92 -0.19 1.59
N ILE A 167 -14.23 -1.23 1.13
CA ILE A 167 -13.98 -2.44 1.93
C ILE A 167 -13.10 -2.12 3.14
N ARG A 168 -12.08 -1.28 2.99
CA ARG A 168 -11.19 -0.87 4.11
C ARG A 168 -11.92 -0.21 5.28
N ARG A 169 -13.06 0.43 5.02
CA ARG A 169 -13.88 1.10 6.06
C ARG A 169 -14.78 0.15 6.82
N ILE A 170 -14.91 -1.09 6.40
CA ILE A 170 -15.74 -2.09 7.07
C ILE A 170 -15.09 -2.46 8.41
N PRO A 171 -15.83 -2.34 9.54
CA PRO A 171 -15.31 -2.74 10.84
C PRO A 171 -14.89 -4.20 10.86
N GLY A 172 -13.69 -4.49 11.38
CA GLY A 172 -13.10 -5.82 11.41
C GLY A 172 -12.19 -6.14 10.22
N VAL A 173 -12.21 -5.34 9.14
CA VAL A 173 -11.22 -5.43 8.06
C VAL A 173 -9.93 -4.76 8.49
N GLY A 174 -8.83 -5.50 8.48
CA GLY A 174 -7.50 -4.99 8.83
C GLY A 174 -6.74 -4.46 7.62
N ARG A 175 -6.79 -5.17 6.50
CA ARG A 175 -6.11 -4.79 5.27
C ARG A 175 -6.86 -5.32 4.05
N VAL A 176 -6.82 -4.55 2.98
CA VAL A 176 -7.25 -5.00 1.65
C VAL A 176 -6.08 -4.75 0.69
N SER A 177 -5.70 -5.77 -0.07
CA SER A 177 -4.66 -5.66 -1.08
C SER A 177 -5.18 -6.10 -2.44
N ASN A 178 -4.85 -5.34 -3.47
CA ASN A 178 -5.09 -5.74 -4.85
C ASN A 178 -3.92 -6.64 -5.28
N ILE A 179 -4.19 -7.94 -5.45
CA ILE A 179 -3.21 -8.97 -5.80
C ILE A 179 -3.01 -8.93 -7.31
N GLY A 180 -1.77 -8.74 -7.77
CA GLY A 180 -1.49 -8.57 -9.19
C GLY A 180 -1.93 -7.21 -9.74
N SER A 181 -1.98 -6.18 -8.88
CA SER A 181 -2.52 -4.88 -9.26
C SER A 181 -1.79 -4.26 -10.45
N ARG A 182 -2.57 -3.91 -11.45
CA ARG A 182 -2.17 -3.09 -12.59
C ARG A 182 -3.01 -1.83 -12.58
N TYR A 183 -2.40 -0.68 -12.54
CA TYR A 183 -3.07 0.61 -12.67
C TYR A 183 -2.45 1.39 -13.81
N TYR A 184 -3.19 2.33 -14.36
CA TYR A 184 -2.70 3.15 -15.45
C TYR A 184 -1.54 4.02 -15.01
N ALA A 185 -0.48 4.02 -15.81
CA ALA A 185 0.68 4.89 -15.64
C ALA A 185 1.16 5.41 -16.99
N MET A 186 1.75 6.60 -16.99
CA MET A 186 2.48 7.09 -18.18
C MET A 186 3.79 6.33 -18.30
N GLN A 187 3.85 5.43 -19.27
CA GLN A 187 5.06 4.69 -19.61
C GLN A 187 5.89 5.51 -20.60
N ILE A 188 7.15 5.70 -20.26
CA ILE A 188 8.11 6.44 -21.08
C ILE A 188 9.21 5.47 -21.52
N TRP A 189 9.12 5.05 -22.77
CA TRP A 189 10.03 4.11 -23.37
C TRP A 189 11.17 4.88 -24.04
N ALA A 190 12.27 5.09 -23.31
CA ALA A 190 13.45 5.77 -23.83
C ALA A 190 14.05 4.98 -25.01
N GLN A 191 14.48 5.68 -26.06
CA GLN A 191 15.10 5.10 -27.24
C GLN A 191 16.61 5.38 -27.18
N PRO A 192 17.45 4.36 -26.84
CA PRO A 192 18.88 4.57 -26.59
C PRO A 192 19.62 5.20 -27.76
N ASP A 193 19.32 4.77 -28.99
CA ASP A 193 19.96 5.29 -30.20
C ASP A 193 19.68 6.78 -30.40
N LYS A 194 18.45 7.22 -30.13
CA LYS A 194 18.09 8.64 -30.22
C LYS A 194 18.71 9.45 -29.10
N LEU A 195 18.74 8.91 -27.87
CA LEU A 195 19.42 9.56 -26.76
C LEU A 195 20.91 9.79 -27.10
N ALA A 196 21.59 8.76 -27.60
CA ALA A 196 22.99 8.84 -28.00
C ALA A 196 23.21 9.89 -29.11
N ASN A 197 22.35 9.93 -30.13
CA ASN A 197 22.45 10.91 -31.23
C ASN A 197 22.33 12.37 -30.75
N PHE A 198 21.50 12.61 -29.72
CA PHE A 198 21.37 13.94 -29.13
C PHE A 198 22.30 14.20 -27.94
N GLY A 199 23.19 13.24 -27.60
CA GLY A 199 24.08 13.32 -26.45
C GLY A 199 23.32 13.51 -25.13
N LEU A 200 22.18 12.80 -24.97
CA LEU A 200 21.32 12.79 -23.78
C LEU A 200 21.47 11.48 -23.01
N THR A 201 21.28 11.57 -21.71
CA THR A 201 21.26 10.42 -20.80
C THR A 201 19.82 10.17 -20.30
N VAL A 202 19.58 9.00 -19.73
CA VAL A 202 18.30 8.69 -19.04
C VAL A 202 18.08 9.66 -17.87
N GLN A 203 19.16 10.09 -17.22
CA GLN A 203 19.08 11.05 -16.12
C GLN A 203 18.54 12.41 -16.58
N ASP A 204 18.91 12.85 -17.79
CA ASP A 204 18.38 14.11 -18.35
C ASP A 204 16.87 14.01 -18.56
N LEU A 205 16.34 12.86 -19.01
CA LEU A 205 14.90 12.61 -19.10
C LEU A 205 14.23 12.65 -17.74
N GLN A 206 14.81 11.99 -16.75
CA GLN A 206 14.26 11.96 -15.39
C GLN A 206 14.21 13.37 -14.78
N ASN A 207 15.27 14.16 -14.96
CA ASN A 207 15.32 15.54 -14.48
C ASN A 207 14.27 16.40 -15.17
N ALA A 208 14.13 16.31 -16.50
CA ALA A 208 13.13 17.06 -17.25
C ALA A 208 11.70 16.71 -16.82
N LEU A 209 11.41 15.43 -16.60
CA LEU A 209 10.15 14.96 -16.06
C LEU A 209 9.88 15.50 -14.66
N LYS A 210 10.86 15.42 -13.75
CA LYS A 210 10.73 15.89 -12.38
C LYS A 210 10.50 17.40 -12.31
N ASP A 211 11.14 18.16 -13.19
CA ASP A 211 11.04 19.63 -13.20
C ASP A 211 9.72 20.13 -13.79
N GLN A 212 9.20 19.45 -14.83
CA GLN A 212 8.00 19.90 -15.54
C GLN A 212 6.71 19.19 -15.14
N ASN A 213 6.79 18.03 -14.48
CA ASN A 213 5.62 17.30 -13.97
C ASN A 213 5.48 17.46 -12.45
N ARG A 214 5.43 18.69 -11.98
CA ARG A 214 5.25 19.01 -10.56
C ARG A 214 4.14 20.03 -10.36
N GLU A 215 3.49 19.94 -9.23
CA GLU A 215 2.57 20.96 -8.77
C GLU A 215 3.36 22.08 -8.08
N SER A 216 3.18 23.30 -8.53
CA SER A 216 3.85 24.48 -7.95
C SER A 216 2.80 25.50 -7.55
N ALA A 217 2.87 25.98 -6.31
CA ALA A 217 2.09 27.12 -5.87
C ALA A 217 2.70 28.39 -6.47
N ALA A 218 1.94 29.08 -7.32
CA ALA A 218 2.39 30.32 -7.97
C ALA A 218 2.15 31.58 -7.14
N GLY A 219 1.56 31.45 -5.94
CA GLY A 219 1.26 32.58 -5.06
C GLY A 219 -0.05 33.28 -5.40
N VAL A 220 -0.17 34.51 -4.91
CA VAL A 220 -1.38 35.31 -5.00
C VAL A 220 -0.99 36.73 -5.49
N LEU A 221 -1.69 37.23 -6.49
CA LEU A 221 -1.57 38.61 -6.94
C LEU A 221 -2.37 39.55 -6.01
N GLY A 222 -1.81 40.70 -5.68
CA GLY A 222 -2.51 41.70 -4.86
C GLY A 222 -2.42 41.47 -3.34
N GLN A 223 -1.51 40.60 -2.88
CA GLN A 223 -1.24 40.41 -1.45
C GLN A 223 -0.53 41.68 -0.89
N GLN A 224 -1.01 42.15 0.28
CA GLN A 224 -0.35 43.27 0.98
C GLN A 224 1.16 43.01 1.16
N PRO A 225 2.06 44.02 0.97
CA PRO A 225 1.77 45.46 1.09
C PRO A 225 1.58 46.23 -0.25
N VAL A 226 0.91 45.62 -1.25
CA VAL A 226 0.65 46.34 -2.52
C VAL A 226 -0.51 47.32 -2.30
N GLU A 227 -0.20 48.61 -2.30
CA GLU A 227 -1.21 49.69 -2.14
C GLU A 227 -2.13 49.78 -3.37
N GLY A 228 -3.44 49.93 -3.13
CA GLY A 228 -4.45 50.20 -4.17
C GLY A 228 -5.11 48.96 -4.79
N LEU A 229 -4.85 47.75 -4.29
CA LEU A 229 -5.56 46.54 -4.68
C LEU A 229 -6.33 45.96 -3.49
N ASP A 230 -7.67 46.05 -3.55
CA ASP A 230 -8.59 45.48 -2.56
C ASP A 230 -8.95 44.02 -2.85
N ILE A 231 -8.42 43.44 -3.95
CA ILE A 231 -8.75 42.09 -4.40
C ILE A 231 -7.46 41.26 -4.52
N THR A 232 -7.44 40.13 -3.88
CA THR A 232 -6.40 39.11 -4.03
C THR A 232 -6.84 38.04 -5.01
N ILE A 233 -6.04 37.79 -6.04
CA ILE A 233 -6.31 36.78 -7.08
C ILE A 233 -5.28 35.64 -6.96
N PRO A 234 -5.71 34.40 -6.61
CA PRO A 234 -4.81 33.26 -6.62
C PRO A 234 -4.36 32.96 -8.05
N ILE A 235 -3.06 32.75 -8.24
CA ILE A 235 -2.50 32.32 -9.52
C ILE A 235 -2.49 30.81 -9.53
N THR A 236 -3.25 30.21 -10.45
CA THR A 236 -3.24 28.77 -10.69
C THR A 236 -2.25 28.46 -11.81
N THR A 237 -1.26 27.62 -11.54
CA THR A 237 -0.38 27.07 -12.57
C THR A 237 -0.97 25.76 -13.10
N GLN A 238 -0.53 25.37 -14.29
CA GLN A 238 -0.79 24.02 -14.77
C GLN A 238 -0.17 23.02 -13.77
N GLY A 239 -1.01 22.17 -13.18
CA GLY A 239 -0.59 21.14 -12.24
C GLY A 239 0.17 20.00 -12.92
N ARG A 240 0.11 18.82 -12.32
CA ARG A 240 0.70 17.60 -12.91
C ARG A 240 0.11 17.33 -14.29
N LEU A 241 0.97 16.87 -15.19
CA LEU A 241 0.57 16.48 -16.54
C LEU A 241 -0.31 15.23 -16.47
N SER A 242 -1.35 15.19 -17.30
CA SER A 242 -2.35 14.10 -17.26
C SER A 242 -2.57 13.40 -18.60
N THR A 243 -2.13 13.99 -19.71
CA THR A 243 -2.34 13.45 -21.05
C THR A 243 -1.02 13.07 -21.73
N VAL A 244 -1.05 12.07 -22.59
CA VAL A 244 0.13 11.63 -23.37
C VAL A 244 0.76 12.81 -24.11
N GLY A 245 -0.03 13.66 -24.78
CA GLY A 245 0.49 14.80 -25.52
C GLY A 245 1.22 15.83 -24.66
N GLN A 246 0.76 16.06 -23.42
CA GLN A 246 1.45 16.93 -22.49
C GLN A 246 2.82 16.37 -22.09
N PHE A 247 2.92 15.05 -21.88
CA PHE A 247 4.19 14.39 -21.61
C PHE A 247 5.12 14.41 -22.83
N GLU A 248 4.62 14.17 -24.03
CA GLU A 248 5.36 14.23 -25.28
C GLU A 248 5.99 15.60 -25.54
N ASP A 249 5.33 16.65 -25.10
CA ASP A 249 5.78 18.04 -25.28
C ASP A 249 6.76 18.53 -24.20
N ILE A 250 7.09 17.71 -23.20
CA ILE A 250 8.13 18.03 -22.20
C ILE A 250 9.44 18.38 -22.91
N VAL A 251 10.04 19.51 -22.56
CA VAL A 251 11.33 19.96 -23.08
C VAL A 251 12.45 19.25 -22.30
N VAL A 252 13.20 18.40 -22.99
CA VAL A 252 14.35 17.70 -22.41
C VAL A 252 15.60 18.59 -22.46
N ARG A 253 15.81 19.27 -23.59
CA ARG A 253 16.92 20.23 -23.74
C ARG A 253 16.57 21.34 -24.72
N ALA A 254 16.95 22.57 -24.36
CA ALA A 254 16.97 23.71 -25.26
C ALA A 254 18.42 24.05 -25.59
N ASN A 255 18.75 24.10 -26.88
CA ASN A 255 20.09 24.42 -27.35
C ASN A 255 20.26 25.93 -27.57
N ALA A 256 21.50 26.43 -27.53
CA ALA A 256 21.80 27.83 -27.70
C ALA A 256 21.41 28.39 -29.09
N ASN A 257 21.24 27.52 -30.10
CA ASN A 257 20.79 27.88 -31.45
C ASN A 257 19.24 27.98 -31.56
N GLY A 258 18.52 27.87 -30.45
CA GLY A 258 17.04 27.91 -30.40
C GLY A 258 16.33 26.58 -30.73
N SER A 259 17.10 25.50 -31.06
CA SER A 259 16.46 24.20 -31.26
C SER A 259 16.08 23.56 -29.92
N ILE A 260 14.89 22.95 -29.87
CA ILE A 260 14.34 22.33 -28.68
C ILE A 260 14.19 20.85 -28.96
N ILE A 261 14.70 20.03 -28.05
CA ILE A 261 14.50 18.57 -28.05
C ILE A 261 13.39 18.27 -27.03
N ARG A 262 12.32 17.63 -27.52
CA ARG A 262 11.17 17.21 -26.69
C ARG A 262 11.25 15.73 -26.37
N LEU A 263 10.46 15.32 -25.37
CA LEU A 263 10.41 13.92 -24.94
C LEU A 263 10.01 12.98 -26.08
N LYS A 264 9.06 13.36 -26.95
CA LYS A 264 8.65 12.59 -28.14
C LYS A 264 9.76 12.33 -29.15
N ASP A 265 10.81 13.18 -29.17
CA ASP A 265 11.94 13.03 -30.08
C ASP A 265 12.87 11.88 -29.67
N VAL A 266 12.91 11.56 -28.37
CA VAL A 266 13.86 10.62 -27.74
C VAL A 266 13.20 9.45 -27.01
N ALA A 267 11.88 9.48 -26.84
CA ALA A 267 11.11 8.43 -26.17
C ALA A 267 9.73 8.26 -26.79
N ARG A 268 9.13 7.08 -26.61
CA ARG A 268 7.71 6.83 -26.85
C ARG A 268 6.97 6.99 -25.51
N VAL A 269 5.89 7.74 -25.53
CA VAL A 269 5.02 7.93 -24.36
C VAL A 269 3.69 7.20 -24.62
N SER A 270 3.23 6.42 -23.67
CA SER A 270 1.96 5.70 -23.74
C SER A 270 1.33 5.58 -22.35
N LEU A 271 -0.02 5.58 -22.32
CA LEU A 271 -0.77 5.29 -21.10
C LEU A 271 -1.02 3.78 -21.07
N GLU A 272 -0.29 3.09 -20.23
CA GLU A 272 -0.26 1.63 -20.16
C GLU A 272 -0.26 1.17 -18.68
N ALA A 273 -0.12 -0.14 -18.43
CA ALA A 273 -0.01 -0.66 -17.08
C ALA A 273 1.25 -0.16 -16.38
N SER A 274 1.15 0.13 -15.09
CA SER A 274 2.29 0.52 -14.25
C SER A 274 3.36 -0.57 -14.16
N SER A 275 2.96 -1.84 -14.26
CA SER A 275 3.84 -3.02 -14.23
C SER A 275 3.21 -4.16 -15.02
N TYR A 276 4.07 -4.99 -15.61
CA TYR A 276 3.69 -6.23 -16.29
C TYR A 276 4.25 -7.48 -15.60
N ASN A 277 4.78 -7.34 -14.39
CA ASN A 277 5.44 -8.42 -13.66
C ASN A 277 4.45 -9.44 -13.07
N THR A 278 3.21 -9.06 -12.90
CA THR A 278 2.15 -9.89 -12.33
C THR A 278 0.90 -9.83 -13.20
N GLU A 279 0.20 -10.94 -13.28
CA GLU A 279 -1.08 -11.09 -13.96
C GLU A 279 -2.06 -11.76 -13.02
N SER A 280 -3.30 -11.28 -13.00
CA SER A 280 -4.35 -11.85 -12.16
C SER A 280 -5.55 -12.26 -12.98
N GLY A 281 -6.10 -13.43 -12.67
CA GLY A 281 -7.24 -13.99 -13.39
C GLY A 281 -7.97 -15.04 -12.57
N ILE A 282 -9.17 -15.36 -13.02
CA ILE A 282 -10.00 -16.44 -12.47
C ILE A 282 -10.58 -17.25 -13.62
N ASN A 283 -10.51 -18.58 -13.53
CA ASN A 283 -11.04 -19.50 -14.55
C ASN A 283 -10.53 -19.26 -15.99
N GLY A 284 -9.33 -18.69 -16.15
CA GLY A 284 -8.76 -18.36 -17.45
C GLY A 284 -9.20 -17.01 -18.03
N GLU A 285 -9.97 -16.23 -17.28
CA GLU A 285 -10.37 -14.87 -17.64
C GLU A 285 -9.64 -13.83 -16.78
N ASN A 286 -9.40 -12.67 -17.34
CA ASN A 286 -8.77 -11.56 -16.63
C ASN A 286 -9.68 -11.06 -15.50
N ALA A 287 -9.09 -10.86 -14.32
CA ALA A 287 -9.82 -10.39 -13.15
C ALA A 287 -8.95 -9.47 -12.28
N ALA A 288 -9.57 -8.49 -11.65
CA ALA A 288 -8.93 -7.82 -10.52
C ALA A 288 -9.19 -8.66 -9.25
N VAL A 289 -8.13 -9.06 -8.57
CA VAL A 289 -8.18 -9.96 -7.41
C VAL A 289 -7.85 -9.17 -6.15
N LEU A 290 -8.81 -9.07 -5.22
CA LEU A 290 -8.66 -8.39 -3.94
C LEU A 290 -8.52 -9.42 -2.83
N GLY A 291 -7.41 -9.39 -2.09
CA GLY A 291 -7.23 -10.14 -0.85
C GLY A 291 -7.70 -9.31 0.34
N ILE A 292 -8.62 -9.84 1.12
CA ILE A 292 -9.17 -9.20 2.32
C ILE A 292 -8.64 -9.91 3.54
N TYR A 293 -8.03 -9.14 4.44
CA TYR A 293 -7.41 -9.60 5.68
C TYR A 293 -8.14 -8.97 6.85
N MET A 294 -8.47 -9.75 7.85
CA MET A 294 -9.17 -9.25 9.02
C MET A 294 -8.21 -8.73 10.10
N LEU A 295 -8.73 -7.89 10.99
CA LEU A 295 -8.05 -7.50 12.21
C LEU A 295 -7.96 -8.68 13.17
N PRO A 296 -6.88 -8.83 13.96
CA PRO A 296 -6.83 -9.79 15.06
C PRO A 296 -8.01 -9.61 16.01
N GLY A 297 -8.64 -10.73 16.43
CA GLY A 297 -9.80 -10.72 17.32
C GLY A 297 -11.13 -10.32 16.68
N ALA A 298 -11.18 -10.06 15.37
CA ALA A 298 -12.43 -9.79 14.67
C ALA A 298 -13.17 -11.10 14.34
N ASN A 299 -14.50 -11.04 14.37
CA ASN A 299 -15.33 -12.18 14.00
C ASN A 299 -15.36 -12.38 12.48
N ALA A 300 -14.76 -13.48 12.00
CA ALA A 300 -14.62 -13.79 10.59
C ALA A 300 -15.96 -13.85 9.84
N MET A 301 -17.00 -14.45 10.46
CA MET A 301 -18.33 -14.57 9.86
C MET A 301 -18.99 -13.20 9.69
N GLU A 302 -18.91 -12.39 10.72
CA GLU A 302 -19.51 -11.05 10.72
C GLU A 302 -18.81 -10.12 9.72
N VAL A 303 -17.48 -10.19 9.61
CA VAL A 303 -16.73 -9.43 8.62
C VAL A 303 -17.06 -9.90 7.20
N ALA A 304 -17.15 -11.22 6.98
CA ALA A 304 -17.51 -11.79 5.68
C ALA A 304 -18.91 -11.40 5.20
N GLU A 305 -19.89 -11.28 6.13
CA GLU A 305 -21.24 -10.83 5.79
C GLU A 305 -21.32 -9.33 5.47
N ARG A 306 -20.39 -8.54 6.00
CA ARG A 306 -20.35 -7.08 5.77
C ARG A 306 -19.62 -6.68 4.51
N VAL A 307 -18.74 -7.56 4.01
CA VAL A 307 -18.00 -7.38 2.77
C VAL A 307 -18.88 -7.70 1.57
#